data_c2fd5344e588dd0a49ea57c96e67de6d
#
_entry.id   c2fd5344e588dd0a49ea57c96e67de6d
#
_cell.length_a   1.000
_cell.length_b   1.000
_cell.length_c   1.000
_cell.angle_alpha   90.00
_cell.angle_beta   90.00
_cell.angle_gamma   90.00
#
_symmetry.space_group_name_H-M   'P 1'
#
loop_
_entity.id
_entity.type
_entity.pdbx_description
1 polymer ?
#
loop_
_entity_poly.entity_id
_entity_poly.type
_entity_poly.pdbx_seq_one_letter_code
_entity_poly.pdbx_strand_id
1 'polypeptide(L)'
;MSSESLVTIYIPCRNYGNFLTQSVESVFNQSYTNWELVIINEASDDNTSEIAKGLCEREPKKTTFIDNKKPLGLQKLANLVLSQANGKYMMRLDADDWLDENALLLLVTKLESSDDLGLVFGNYYYTNQEGSVIGVETSFEENVGASLSKIPPHGACTLFRTRALKTVGGYSEDVNAQDGWDLWYKLSNRIGATSIRTPVFYYRQHSESLSKDNERLLNARSKIFENVGKKLEGDYTPTVLAVIPVKESYPDFEGVPYIKINGVSLLEHSIKNASKSKKVTQITAVSYTHLTLPTKRIV
;
A
#
# COMPACT_ATOMS: atom_id res chain seq x y z
N MET A 1 -32.80 -7.22 -13.56
CA MET A 1 -31.34 -7.22 -13.54
C MET A 1 -30.94 -6.11 -12.57
N SER A 2 -30.21 -6.41 -11.48
CA SER A 2 -29.67 -5.36 -10.61
C SER A 2 -28.71 -4.53 -11.45
N SER A 3 -28.84 -3.20 -11.43
CA SER A 3 -27.88 -2.32 -12.11
C SER A 3 -26.48 -2.62 -11.57
N GLU A 4 -25.51 -2.73 -12.45
CA GLU A 4 -24.10 -2.89 -12.05
C GLU A 4 -23.69 -1.76 -11.10
N SER A 5 -22.89 -2.09 -10.08
CA SER A 5 -22.48 -1.12 -9.07
C SER A 5 -21.41 -0.17 -9.61
N LEU A 6 -21.61 1.14 -9.50
CA LEU A 6 -20.63 2.14 -9.96
C LEU A 6 -19.33 2.05 -9.19
N VAL A 7 -18.19 2.12 -9.91
CA VAL A 7 -16.83 2.20 -9.37
C VAL A 7 -16.25 3.58 -9.63
N THR A 8 -15.86 4.31 -8.59
CA THR A 8 -15.07 5.54 -8.71
C THR A 8 -13.59 5.17 -8.73
N ILE A 9 -12.91 5.46 -9.84
CA ILE A 9 -11.46 5.30 -9.98
C ILE A 9 -10.84 6.69 -9.95
N TYR A 10 -9.69 6.85 -9.29
CA TYR A 10 -8.94 8.09 -9.37
C TYR A 10 -7.47 7.82 -9.66
N ILE A 11 -6.88 8.69 -10.48
CA ILE A 11 -5.47 8.65 -10.89
C ILE A 11 -4.82 9.97 -10.46
N PRO A 12 -4.09 9.98 -9.32
CA PRO A 12 -3.25 11.10 -8.96
C PRO A 12 -1.99 11.06 -9.83
N CYS A 13 -1.63 12.18 -10.44
CA CYS A 13 -0.51 12.27 -11.37
C CYS A 13 0.34 13.49 -11.07
N ARG A 14 1.66 13.29 -10.91
CA ARG A 14 2.63 14.36 -10.81
C ARG A 14 3.88 14.02 -11.60
N ASN A 15 4.10 14.75 -12.71
CA ASN A 15 5.24 14.57 -13.62
C ASN A 15 5.34 13.16 -14.23
N TYR A 16 4.18 12.53 -14.51
CA TYR A 16 4.07 11.22 -15.14
C TYR A 16 3.24 11.26 -16.44
N GLY A 17 3.28 12.39 -17.15
CA GLY A 17 2.58 12.53 -18.42
C GLY A 17 2.91 11.42 -19.43
N ASN A 18 4.16 10.96 -19.44
CA ASN A 18 4.63 9.88 -20.30
C ASN A 18 3.96 8.50 -20.03
N PHE A 19 3.46 8.25 -18.81
CA PHE A 19 2.79 7.00 -18.43
C PHE A 19 1.27 7.13 -18.38
N LEU A 20 0.76 8.35 -18.14
CA LEU A 20 -0.65 8.61 -17.86
C LEU A 20 -1.59 8.04 -18.93
N THR A 21 -1.23 8.10 -20.20
CA THR A 21 -2.05 7.58 -21.29
C THR A 21 -2.32 6.09 -21.12
N GLN A 22 -1.30 5.28 -20.82
CA GLN A 22 -1.46 3.84 -20.63
C GLN A 22 -2.33 3.53 -19.40
N SER A 23 -2.13 4.25 -18.30
CA SER A 23 -2.93 4.11 -17.09
C SER A 23 -4.42 4.36 -17.38
N VAL A 24 -4.76 5.48 -18.02
CA VAL A 24 -6.14 5.86 -18.36
C VAL A 24 -6.77 4.91 -19.38
N GLU A 25 -6.03 4.54 -20.44
CA GLU A 25 -6.49 3.56 -21.44
C GLU A 25 -6.86 2.23 -20.81
N SER A 26 -6.12 1.79 -19.79
CA SER A 26 -6.44 0.55 -19.08
C SER A 26 -7.79 0.60 -18.35
N VAL A 27 -8.23 1.78 -17.94
CA VAL A 27 -9.57 2.01 -17.37
C VAL A 27 -10.63 2.01 -18.48
N PHE A 28 -10.35 2.68 -19.60
CA PHE A 28 -11.29 2.74 -20.73
C PHE A 28 -11.58 1.35 -21.33
N ASN A 29 -10.57 0.48 -21.30
CA ASN A 29 -10.63 -0.88 -21.85
C ASN A 29 -11.12 -1.94 -20.86
N GLN A 30 -11.62 -1.56 -19.68
CA GLN A 30 -12.16 -2.50 -18.72
C GLN A 30 -13.42 -3.21 -19.26
N SER A 31 -13.47 -4.53 -19.11
CA SER A 31 -14.66 -5.34 -19.44
C SER A 31 -15.88 -4.98 -18.56
N TYR A 32 -15.64 -4.48 -17.34
CA TYR A 32 -16.67 -3.90 -16.47
C TYR A 32 -16.87 -2.43 -16.81
N THR A 33 -18.02 -2.05 -17.33
CA THR A 33 -18.24 -0.73 -17.98
C THR A 33 -18.81 0.34 -17.07
N ASN A 34 -19.32 0.00 -15.86
CA ASN A 34 -19.94 0.97 -14.97
C ASN A 34 -18.94 1.61 -14.00
N TRP A 35 -18.11 2.50 -14.52
CA TRP A 35 -17.12 3.26 -13.79
C TRP A 35 -17.19 4.76 -14.09
N GLU A 36 -16.71 5.57 -13.16
CA GLU A 36 -16.32 6.96 -13.31
C GLU A 36 -14.84 7.12 -12.99
N LEU A 37 -14.14 8.02 -13.68
CA LEU A 37 -12.71 8.24 -13.55
C LEU A 37 -12.42 9.70 -13.21
N VAL A 38 -11.62 9.94 -12.15
CA VAL A 38 -11.12 11.24 -11.76
C VAL A 38 -9.62 11.29 -12.02
N ILE A 39 -9.16 12.08 -12.99
CA ILE A 39 -7.74 12.32 -13.26
C ILE A 39 -7.32 13.58 -12.53
N ILE A 40 -6.27 13.53 -11.73
CA ILE A 40 -5.85 14.64 -10.89
C ILE A 40 -4.41 15.01 -11.21
N ASN A 41 -4.21 16.19 -11.79
CA ASN A 41 -2.88 16.76 -11.92
C ASN A 41 -2.46 17.41 -10.59
N GLU A 42 -1.36 16.94 -9.98
CA GLU A 42 -0.82 17.42 -8.72
C GLU A 42 0.30 18.46 -8.92
N ALA A 43 -0.03 19.54 -9.61
CA ALA A 43 0.91 20.62 -9.93
C ALA A 43 2.16 20.09 -10.67
N SER A 44 1.95 19.38 -11.77
CA SER A 44 3.04 18.90 -12.62
C SER A 44 3.66 20.06 -13.41
N ASP A 45 4.96 19.93 -13.67
CA ASP A 45 5.75 20.87 -14.47
C ASP A 45 5.95 20.37 -15.92
N ASP A 46 5.53 19.12 -16.21
CA ASP A 46 5.55 18.49 -17.53
C ASP A 46 4.19 18.64 -18.26
N ASN A 47 4.01 17.91 -19.36
CA ASN A 47 2.80 17.92 -20.18
C ASN A 47 1.60 17.11 -19.59
N THR A 48 1.67 16.69 -18.32
CA THR A 48 0.60 15.90 -17.65
C THR A 48 -0.77 16.57 -17.80
N SER A 49 -0.87 17.89 -17.55
CA SER A 49 -2.15 18.60 -17.60
C SER A 49 -2.78 18.59 -18.99
N GLU A 50 -1.98 18.73 -20.05
CA GLU A 50 -2.44 18.71 -21.44
C GLU A 50 -2.94 17.30 -21.81
N ILE A 51 -2.15 16.27 -21.51
CA ILE A 51 -2.52 14.88 -21.77
C ILE A 51 -3.81 14.51 -21.04
N ALA A 52 -3.91 14.85 -19.75
CA ALA A 52 -5.10 14.56 -18.94
C ALA A 52 -6.37 15.18 -19.53
N LYS A 53 -6.31 16.43 -19.99
CA LYS A 53 -7.44 17.10 -20.66
C LYS A 53 -7.86 16.36 -21.93
N GLY A 54 -6.91 16.03 -22.80
CA GLY A 54 -7.18 15.32 -24.05
C GLY A 54 -7.80 13.93 -23.80
N LEU A 55 -7.35 13.24 -22.74
CA LEU A 55 -7.95 11.95 -22.36
C LEU A 55 -9.38 12.10 -21.85
N CYS A 56 -9.68 13.12 -21.04
CA CYS A 56 -11.03 13.37 -20.55
C CYS A 56 -12.02 13.71 -21.68
N GLU A 57 -11.57 14.35 -22.75
CA GLU A 57 -12.41 14.67 -23.93
C GLU A 57 -12.88 13.41 -24.66
N ARG A 58 -12.23 12.26 -24.50
CA ARG A 58 -12.62 10.99 -25.14
C ARG A 58 -13.81 10.33 -24.46
N GLU A 59 -13.96 10.47 -23.15
CA GLU A 59 -15.04 9.92 -22.34
C GLU A 59 -15.65 10.98 -21.40
N PRO A 60 -16.17 12.11 -21.93
CA PRO A 60 -16.52 13.30 -21.13
C PRO A 60 -17.67 13.08 -20.15
N LYS A 61 -18.44 12.00 -20.31
CA LYS A 61 -19.55 11.66 -19.41
C LYS A 61 -19.11 10.83 -18.20
N LYS A 62 -17.93 10.20 -18.31
CA LYS A 62 -17.41 9.30 -17.30
C LYS A 62 -16.13 9.82 -16.65
N THR A 63 -15.53 10.87 -17.20
CA THR A 63 -14.25 11.39 -16.73
C THR A 63 -14.37 12.79 -16.17
N THR A 64 -13.61 13.06 -15.12
CA THR A 64 -13.46 14.39 -14.49
C THR A 64 -11.97 14.70 -14.37
N PHE A 65 -11.57 15.92 -14.78
CA PHE A 65 -10.21 16.40 -14.62
C PHE A 65 -10.13 17.45 -13.52
N ILE A 66 -9.20 17.24 -12.56
CA ILE A 66 -8.86 18.20 -11.50
C ILE A 66 -7.42 18.67 -11.74
N ASP A 67 -7.23 19.97 -11.90
CA ASP A 67 -5.94 20.58 -12.17
C ASP A 67 -5.46 21.42 -10.97
N ASN A 68 -4.76 20.80 -10.04
CA ASN A 68 -4.22 21.47 -8.87
C ASN A 68 -3.03 22.35 -9.26
N LYS A 69 -3.01 23.60 -8.75
CA LYS A 69 -1.91 24.55 -8.95
C LYS A 69 -0.84 24.44 -7.86
N LYS A 70 -1.13 23.72 -6.79
CA LYS A 70 -0.20 23.42 -5.69
C LYS A 70 -0.39 21.98 -5.27
N PRO A 71 0.67 21.26 -4.90
CA PRO A 71 0.54 19.88 -4.45
C PRO A 71 -0.21 19.82 -3.11
N LEU A 72 -1.21 18.95 -3.03
CA LEU A 72 -1.98 18.66 -1.82
C LEU A 72 -1.45 17.45 -1.07
N GLY A 73 -0.85 16.51 -1.80
CA GLY A 73 -0.42 15.21 -1.30
C GLY A 73 -1.51 14.13 -1.41
N LEU A 74 -1.05 12.90 -1.59
CA LEU A 74 -1.87 11.75 -1.98
C LEU A 74 -3.08 11.52 -1.05
N GLN A 75 -2.90 11.63 0.27
CA GLN A 75 -3.96 11.37 1.25
C GLN A 75 -5.08 12.41 1.20
N LYS A 76 -4.72 13.69 1.03
CA LYS A 76 -5.71 14.77 0.88
C LYS A 76 -6.48 14.63 -0.43
N LEU A 77 -5.79 14.27 -1.52
CA LEU A 77 -6.45 13.97 -2.79
C LEU A 77 -7.41 12.81 -2.67
N ALA A 78 -6.98 11.72 -2.03
CA ALA A 78 -7.83 10.58 -1.79
C ALA A 78 -9.09 10.93 -0.97
N ASN A 79 -8.95 11.77 0.06
CA ASN A 79 -10.09 12.27 0.84
C ASN A 79 -10.99 13.23 0.04
N LEU A 80 -10.41 14.07 -0.82
CA LEU A 80 -11.17 14.93 -1.73
C LEU A 80 -12.04 14.06 -2.66
N VAL A 81 -11.45 13.06 -3.31
CA VAL A 81 -12.20 12.13 -4.15
C VAL A 81 -13.24 11.37 -3.34
N LEU A 82 -12.89 10.86 -2.16
CA LEU A 82 -13.82 10.13 -1.28
C LEU A 82 -15.06 10.97 -0.93
N SER A 83 -14.89 12.29 -0.73
CA SER A 83 -16.00 13.20 -0.43
C SER A 83 -16.97 13.38 -1.60
N GLN A 84 -16.48 13.24 -2.85
CA GLN A 84 -17.22 13.47 -4.10
C GLN A 84 -17.60 12.16 -4.83
N ALA A 85 -17.07 11.01 -4.41
CA ALA A 85 -17.28 9.73 -5.05
C ALA A 85 -18.77 9.33 -5.07
N ASN A 86 -19.29 9.06 -6.26
CA ASN A 86 -20.65 8.54 -6.49
C ASN A 86 -20.65 7.00 -6.47
N GLY A 87 -19.49 6.37 -6.69
CA GLY A 87 -19.37 4.92 -6.75
C GLY A 87 -19.67 4.22 -5.42
N LYS A 88 -20.34 3.07 -5.50
CA LYS A 88 -20.45 2.12 -4.39
C LYS A 88 -19.07 1.65 -3.95
N TYR A 89 -18.14 1.62 -4.89
CA TYR A 89 -16.75 1.26 -4.72
C TYR A 89 -15.81 2.38 -5.13
N MET A 90 -14.62 2.42 -4.53
CA MET A 90 -13.57 3.38 -4.83
C MET A 90 -12.23 2.68 -4.94
N MET A 91 -11.41 3.07 -5.93
CA MET A 91 -10.08 2.54 -6.17
C MET A 91 -9.11 3.63 -6.62
N ARG A 92 -7.86 3.58 -6.15
CA ARG A 92 -6.75 4.34 -6.72
C ARG A 92 -6.05 3.50 -7.78
N LEU A 93 -5.68 4.14 -8.88
CA LEU A 93 -4.71 3.63 -9.84
C LEU A 93 -3.57 4.64 -9.93
N ASP A 94 -2.33 4.20 -9.77
CA ASP A 94 -1.18 5.10 -9.89
C ASP A 94 -0.90 5.40 -11.38
N ALA A 95 -0.42 6.61 -11.67
CA ALA A 95 -0.32 7.10 -13.05
C ALA A 95 0.74 6.37 -13.90
N ASP A 96 1.66 5.67 -13.25
CA ASP A 96 2.72 4.85 -13.85
C ASP A 96 2.34 3.36 -13.99
N ASP A 97 1.21 2.95 -13.39
CA ASP A 97 0.67 1.58 -13.42
C ASP A 97 -0.51 1.46 -14.40
N TRP A 98 -0.96 0.22 -14.67
CA TRP A 98 -2.17 -0.02 -15.48
C TRP A 98 -2.89 -1.29 -15.06
N LEU A 99 -4.21 -1.31 -15.26
CA LEU A 99 -5.08 -2.43 -14.90
C LEU A 99 -5.03 -3.55 -15.96
N ASP A 100 -5.22 -4.80 -15.51
CA ASP A 100 -5.65 -5.88 -16.39
C ASP A 100 -7.08 -5.61 -16.90
N GLU A 101 -7.42 -6.07 -18.10
CA GLU A 101 -8.72 -5.78 -18.74
C GLU A 101 -9.94 -6.27 -17.95
N ASN A 102 -9.77 -7.27 -17.08
CA ASN A 102 -10.82 -7.85 -16.25
C ASN A 102 -10.71 -7.47 -14.77
N ALA A 103 -9.82 -6.54 -14.41
CA ALA A 103 -9.55 -6.18 -13.03
C ALA A 103 -10.81 -5.77 -12.26
N LEU A 104 -11.58 -4.83 -12.80
CA LEU A 104 -12.79 -4.34 -12.15
C LEU A 104 -13.86 -5.44 -12.04
N LEU A 105 -14.05 -6.23 -13.09
CA LEU A 105 -15.02 -7.33 -13.08
C LEU A 105 -14.72 -8.31 -11.94
N LEU A 106 -13.47 -8.74 -11.81
CA LEU A 106 -13.03 -9.69 -10.80
C LEU A 106 -13.16 -9.11 -9.39
N LEU A 107 -12.68 -7.88 -9.17
CA LEU A 107 -12.69 -7.24 -7.87
C LEU A 107 -14.12 -6.92 -7.41
N VAL A 108 -14.98 -6.39 -8.29
CA VAL A 108 -16.38 -6.10 -7.98
C VAL A 108 -17.13 -7.39 -7.66
N THR A 109 -17.00 -8.42 -8.49
CA THR A 109 -17.64 -9.71 -8.25
C THR A 109 -17.25 -10.30 -6.90
N LYS A 110 -15.98 -10.20 -6.52
CA LYS A 110 -15.51 -10.68 -5.20
C LYS A 110 -16.11 -9.87 -4.06
N LEU A 111 -16.19 -8.54 -4.15
CA LEU A 111 -16.83 -7.71 -3.11
C LEU A 111 -18.34 -7.95 -3.01
N GLU A 112 -19.01 -8.17 -4.13
CA GLU A 112 -20.45 -8.45 -4.14
C GLU A 112 -20.80 -9.82 -3.56
N SER A 113 -19.83 -10.73 -3.45
CA SER A 113 -20.06 -12.08 -2.90
C SER A 113 -20.39 -12.09 -1.40
N SER A 114 -20.08 -11.00 -0.66
CA SER A 114 -20.44 -10.87 0.77
C SER A 114 -20.51 -9.40 1.18
N ASP A 115 -21.56 -9.02 1.88
CA ASP A 115 -21.74 -7.68 2.43
C ASP A 115 -20.78 -7.35 3.59
N ASP A 116 -20.20 -8.36 4.22
CA ASP A 116 -19.21 -8.22 5.28
C ASP A 116 -17.82 -7.81 4.75
N LEU A 117 -17.59 -7.93 3.44
CA LEU A 117 -16.34 -7.51 2.82
C LEU A 117 -16.31 -6.01 2.60
N GLY A 118 -15.28 -5.34 3.13
CA GLY A 118 -15.05 -3.91 2.96
C GLY A 118 -14.02 -3.56 1.90
N LEU A 119 -13.11 -4.49 1.61
CA LEU A 119 -12.07 -4.32 0.59
C LEU A 119 -11.66 -5.65 -0.05
N VAL A 120 -11.19 -5.55 -1.28
CA VAL A 120 -10.57 -6.65 -2.02
C VAL A 120 -9.35 -6.15 -2.80
N PHE A 121 -8.35 -6.98 -2.89
CA PHE A 121 -7.15 -6.76 -3.69
C PHE A 121 -6.77 -8.03 -4.44
N GLY A 122 -5.89 -7.90 -5.42
CA GLY A 122 -5.37 -9.04 -6.20
C GLY A 122 -3.86 -9.08 -6.21
N ASN A 123 -3.33 -10.15 -6.79
CA ASN A 123 -1.93 -10.21 -7.19
C ASN A 123 -1.65 -9.19 -8.29
N TYR A 124 -0.38 -9.00 -8.66
CA TYR A 124 0.02 -8.09 -9.72
C TYR A 124 1.31 -8.56 -10.42
N TYR A 125 1.49 -8.06 -11.63
CA TYR A 125 2.72 -8.25 -12.38
C TYR A 125 3.71 -7.13 -12.05
N TYR A 126 4.97 -7.47 -11.85
CA TYR A 126 6.07 -6.50 -11.90
C TYR A 126 6.46 -6.26 -13.34
N THR A 127 6.63 -4.99 -13.72
CA THR A 127 7.12 -4.64 -15.05
C THR A 127 8.34 -3.73 -14.96
N ASN A 128 9.16 -3.73 -16.00
CA ASN A 128 10.22 -2.75 -16.16
C ASN A 128 9.65 -1.39 -16.63
N GLN A 129 10.51 -0.42 -16.83
CA GLN A 129 10.14 0.93 -17.27
C GLN A 129 9.41 0.91 -18.61
N GLU A 130 9.77 0.02 -19.53
CA GLU A 130 9.18 -0.14 -20.87
C GLU A 130 7.84 -0.88 -20.84
N GLY A 131 7.42 -1.45 -19.69
CA GLY A 131 6.18 -2.18 -19.52
C GLY A 131 6.27 -3.68 -19.77
N SER A 132 7.48 -4.24 -19.97
CA SER A 132 7.65 -5.68 -20.09
C SER A 132 7.55 -6.37 -18.73
N VAL A 133 6.80 -7.47 -18.63
CA VAL A 133 6.65 -8.23 -17.39
C VAL A 133 7.98 -8.88 -17.01
N ILE A 134 8.41 -8.66 -15.76
CA ILE A 134 9.65 -9.20 -15.19
C ILE A 134 9.41 -10.13 -14.00
N GLY A 135 8.18 -10.22 -13.50
CA GLY A 135 7.80 -11.07 -12.38
C GLY A 135 6.33 -10.94 -12.03
N VAL A 136 5.90 -11.72 -11.03
CA VAL A 136 4.54 -11.69 -10.50
C VAL A 136 4.56 -11.75 -8.98
N GLU A 137 3.74 -10.93 -8.33
CA GLU A 137 3.49 -11.00 -6.88
C GLU A 137 2.38 -12.02 -6.61
N THR A 138 2.67 -13.02 -5.79
CA THR A 138 1.73 -14.12 -5.49
C THR A 138 1.58 -14.40 -3.99
N SER A 139 2.14 -13.53 -3.13
CA SER A 139 2.22 -13.79 -1.67
C SER A 139 0.93 -13.54 -0.90
N PHE A 140 -0.14 -13.10 -1.57
CA PHE A 140 -1.42 -12.83 -0.90
C PHE A 140 -2.26 -14.09 -0.76
N GLU A 141 -2.45 -14.54 0.49
CA GLU A 141 -3.35 -15.65 0.83
C GLU A 141 -4.79 -15.14 0.98
N GLU A 142 -5.78 -15.98 0.62
CA GLU A 142 -7.18 -15.70 0.88
C GLU A 142 -7.44 -15.65 2.40
N ASN A 143 -8.33 -14.74 2.83
CA ASN A 143 -8.80 -14.59 4.22
C ASN A 143 -7.71 -14.20 5.23
N VAL A 144 -6.92 -13.22 4.90
CA VAL A 144 -5.91 -12.69 5.82
C VAL A 144 -6.54 -11.71 6.81
N GLY A 145 -6.81 -12.17 8.02
CA GLY A 145 -7.12 -11.27 9.14
C GLY A 145 -5.97 -10.29 9.39
N ALA A 146 -6.28 -9.09 9.88
CA ALA A 146 -5.27 -8.09 10.20
C ALA A 146 -4.30 -8.62 11.26
N SER A 147 -3.10 -8.90 10.84
CA SER A 147 -1.98 -9.11 11.72
C SER A 147 -0.94 -8.04 11.45
N LEU A 148 -0.43 -7.43 12.52
CA LEU A 148 0.68 -6.48 12.43
C LEU A 148 1.93 -7.06 11.75
N SER A 149 2.02 -8.40 11.68
CA SER A 149 3.11 -9.13 11.05
C SER A 149 2.93 -9.44 9.57
N LYS A 150 1.74 -9.18 8.99
CA LYS A 150 1.46 -9.45 7.57
C LYS A 150 1.58 -8.17 6.76
N ILE A 151 2.18 -8.28 5.59
CA ILE A 151 2.32 -7.16 4.65
C ILE A 151 0.92 -6.82 4.11
N PRO A 152 0.44 -5.58 4.26
CA PRO A 152 -0.83 -5.18 3.68
C PRO A 152 -0.74 -5.16 2.15
N PRO A 153 -1.90 -5.22 1.48
CA PRO A 153 -1.96 -5.13 0.03
C PRO A 153 -1.38 -3.80 -0.47
N HIS A 154 -1.04 -3.75 -1.74
CA HIS A 154 -0.64 -2.51 -2.40
C HIS A 154 -1.78 -1.49 -2.27
N GLY A 155 -1.46 -0.23 -1.92
CA GLY A 155 -2.48 0.79 -1.72
C GLY A 155 -3.22 1.15 -3.01
N ALA A 156 -2.51 1.15 -4.16
CA ALA A 156 -3.13 1.22 -5.48
C ALA A 156 -3.77 -0.11 -5.86
N CYS A 157 -4.79 -0.05 -6.72
CA CYS A 157 -5.54 -1.19 -7.26
C CYS A 157 -6.22 -2.09 -6.21
N THR A 158 -6.35 -1.61 -4.97
CA THR A 158 -7.25 -2.18 -3.97
C THR A 158 -8.63 -1.54 -4.11
N LEU A 159 -9.67 -2.37 -4.28
CA LEU A 159 -11.04 -1.90 -4.38
C LEU A 159 -11.69 -1.87 -2.99
N PHE A 160 -12.18 -0.71 -2.59
CA PHE A 160 -12.83 -0.48 -1.29
C PHE A 160 -14.33 -0.24 -1.47
N ARG A 161 -15.13 -0.68 -0.52
CA ARG A 161 -16.48 -0.11 -0.38
C ARG A 161 -16.36 1.34 0.07
N THR A 162 -16.91 2.27 -0.70
CA THR A 162 -16.86 3.71 -0.40
C THR A 162 -17.42 4.02 0.99
N ARG A 163 -18.50 3.33 1.39
CA ARG A 163 -19.07 3.46 2.74
C ARG A 163 -18.08 3.04 3.84
N ALA A 164 -17.27 2.01 3.59
CA ALA A 164 -16.28 1.54 4.56
C ALA A 164 -15.18 2.58 4.79
N LEU A 165 -14.65 3.17 3.71
CA LEU A 165 -13.70 4.28 3.81
C LEU A 165 -14.28 5.46 4.60
N LYS A 166 -15.51 5.87 4.32
CA LYS A 166 -16.20 6.95 5.04
C LYS A 166 -16.38 6.64 6.53
N THR A 167 -16.71 5.40 6.89
CA THR A 167 -16.90 4.97 8.29
C THR A 167 -15.61 5.06 9.12
N VAL A 168 -14.44 4.83 8.52
CA VAL A 168 -13.16 4.91 9.22
C VAL A 168 -12.52 6.30 9.16
N GLY A 169 -13.22 7.29 8.60
CA GLY A 169 -12.76 8.67 8.46
C GLY A 169 -11.77 8.90 7.34
N GLY A 170 -11.73 8.00 6.34
CA GLY A 170 -10.86 8.11 5.17
C GLY A 170 -9.37 7.91 5.47
N TYR A 171 -8.54 8.56 4.69
CA TYR A 171 -7.08 8.48 4.74
C TYR A 171 -6.51 9.42 5.82
N SER A 172 -5.48 8.98 6.56
CA SER A 172 -4.79 9.84 7.54
C SER A 172 -3.91 10.86 6.83
N GLU A 173 -4.23 12.15 6.94
CA GLU A 173 -3.51 13.22 6.24
C GLU A 173 -2.15 13.57 6.86
N ASP A 174 -1.90 13.12 8.08
CA ASP A 174 -0.63 13.22 8.77
C ASP A 174 0.38 12.11 8.40
N VAL A 175 -0.01 11.19 7.52
CA VAL A 175 0.82 10.12 6.96
C VAL A 175 1.09 10.41 5.49
N ASN A 176 2.36 10.54 5.10
CA ASN A 176 2.76 10.95 3.75
C ASN A 176 3.18 9.80 2.82
N ALA A 177 3.11 8.57 3.30
CA ALA A 177 3.39 7.33 2.54
C ALA A 177 2.66 6.16 3.17
N GLN A 178 2.66 5.00 2.49
CA GLN A 178 2.09 3.75 3.03
C GLN A 178 0.62 3.84 3.46
N ASP A 179 -0.18 4.58 2.73
CA ASP A 179 -1.62 4.72 2.93
C ASP A 179 -2.35 3.37 2.95
N GLY A 180 -1.88 2.39 2.19
CA GLY A 180 -2.37 1.01 2.25
C GLY A 180 -2.24 0.40 3.66
N TRP A 181 -1.14 0.68 4.39
CA TRP A 181 -0.98 0.25 5.78
C TRP A 181 -1.97 0.96 6.73
N ASP A 182 -2.13 2.26 6.61
CA ASP A 182 -3.05 3.04 7.43
C ASP A 182 -4.49 2.54 7.26
N LEU A 183 -4.94 2.40 6.01
CA LEU A 183 -6.28 1.89 5.72
C LEU A 183 -6.46 0.43 6.13
N TRP A 184 -5.44 -0.41 5.95
CA TRP A 184 -5.48 -1.79 6.39
C TRP A 184 -5.77 -1.91 7.88
N TYR A 185 -5.06 -1.16 8.73
CA TYR A 185 -5.30 -1.17 10.17
C TYR A 185 -6.66 -0.57 10.56
N LYS A 186 -7.13 0.44 9.84
CA LYS A 186 -8.44 1.03 10.12
C LYS A 186 -9.59 0.09 9.77
N LEU A 187 -9.46 -0.66 8.69
CA LEU A 187 -10.55 -1.45 8.10
C LEU A 187 -10.57 -2.90 8.55
N SER A 188 -9.42 -3.58 8.56
CA SER A 188 -9.33 -5.03 8.74
C SER A 188 -9.84 -5.56 10.09
N ASN A 189 -9.83 -4.71 11.12
CA ASN A 189 -10.41 -5.03 12.44
C ASN A 189 -11.92 -4.72 12.54
N ARG A 190 -12.52 -4.12 11.51
CA ARG A 190 -13.91 -3.65 11.54
C ARG A 190 -14.75 -4.25 10.45
N ILE A 191 -14.15 -4.57 9.32
CA ILE A 191 -14.83 -4.99 8.10
C ILE A 191 -13.94 -6.04 7.42
N GLY A 192 -14.54 -7.09 6.86
CA GLY A 192 -13.80 -8.16 6.19
C GLY A 192 -12.93 -7.67 5.04
N ALA A 193 -11.73 -8.22 4.96
CA ALA A 193 -10.80 -8.04 3.85
C ALA A 193 -10.58 -9.37 3.14
N THR A 194 -10.47 -9.36 1.82
CA THR A 194 -10.22 -10.57 1.05
C THR A 194 -9.27 -10.28 -0.13
N SER A 195 -8.71 -11.33 -0.70
CA SER A 195 -7.88 -11.25 -1.90
C SER A 195 -8.40 -12.17 -3.00
N ILE A 196 -7.94 -11.91 -4.23
CA ILE A 196 -8.03 -12.82 -5.35
C ILE A 196 -6.61 -13.18 -5.80
N ARG A 197 -6.41 -14.44 -6.22
CA ARG A 197 -5.07 -14.93 -6.62
C ARG A 197 -4.67 -14.51 -8.04
N THR A 198 -5.61 -13.93 -8.77
CA THR A 198 -5.36 -13.47 -10.14
C THR A 198 -4.68 -12.10 -10.10
N PRO A 199 -3.62 -11.88 -10.88
CA PRO A 199 -3.07 -10.56 -11.10
C PRO A 199 -4.12 -9.63 -11.72
N VAL A 200 -4.28 -8.44 -11.15
CA VAL A 200 -5.31 -7.47 -11.58
C VAL A 200 -4.70 -6.18 -12.11
N PHE A 201 -3.40 -5.99 -11.95
CA PHE A 201 -2.70 -4.82 -12.49
C PHE A 201 -1.23 -5.10 -12.73
N TYR A 202 -0.59 -4.16 -13.40
CA TYR A 202 0.82 -4.17 -13.74
C TYR A 202 1.50 -3.04 -12.99
N TYR A 203 2.42 -3.39 -12.09
CA TYR A 203 3.19 -2.48 -11.26
C TYR A 203 4.52 -2.16 -11.94
N ARG A 204 4.70 -0.90 -12.34
CA ARG A 204 5.90 -0.45 -13.04
C ARG A 204 7.03 -0.13 -12.08
N GLN A 205 8.20 -0.68 -12.36
CA GLN A 205 9.42 -0.40 -11.62
C GLN A 205 10.34 0.52 -12.45
N HIS A 206 10.60 1.72 -11.93
CA HIS A 206 11.51 2.69 -12.53
C HIS A 206 12.33 3.44 -11.45
N SER A 207 13.33 4.23 -11.85
CA SER A 207 14.26 4.89 -10.92
C SER A 207 13.58 5.90 -10.00
N GLU A 208 12.51 6.54 -10.45
CA GLU A 208 11.81 7.61 -9.75
C GLU A 208 10.63 7.12 -8.87
N SER A 209 10.44 5.81 -8.74
CA SER A 209 9.36 5.23 -7.91
C SER A 209 9.48 5.66 -6.44
N LEU A 210 8.42 6.21 -5.88
CA LEU A 210 8.34 6.68 -4.49
C LEU A 210 8.58 5.57 -3.45
N SER A 211 8.41 4.31 -3.84
CA SER A 211 8.65 3.13 -3.01
C SER A 211 10.14 2.89 -2.70
N LYS A 212 11.07 3.60 -3.33
CA LYS A 212 12.51 3.51 -3.08
C LYS A 212 13.02 4.42 -1.96
N ASP A 213 12.23 5.38 -1.49
CA ASP A 213 12.57 6.25 -0.38
C ASP A 213 12.34 5.55 0.97
N ASN A 214 13.34 4.80 1.42
CA ASN A 214 13.26 4.01 2.65
C ASN A 214 13.06 4.86 3.91
N GLU A 215 13.65 6.06 3.97
CA GLU A 215 13.52 6.94 5.14
C GLU A 215 12.07 7.44 5.25
N ARG A 216 11.49 7.90 4.14
CA ARG A 216 10.08 8.30 4.06
C ARG A 216 9.13 7.16 4.46
N LEU A 217 9.40 5.94 3.97
CA LEU A 217 8.59 4.76 4.28
C LEU A 217 8.64 4.40 5.76
N LEU A 218 9.83 4.42 6.38
CA LEU A 218 10.01 4.12 7.80
C LEU A 218 9.36 5.18 8.70
N ASN A 219 9.49 6.45 8.35
CA ASN A 219 8.86 7.56 9.08
C ASN A 219 7.33 7.45 9.02
N ALA A 220 6.76 7.18 7.85
CA ALA A 220 5.32 6.97 7.68
C ALA A 220 4.84 5.77 8.50
N ARG A 221 5.56 4.64 8.47
CA ARG A 221 5.23 3.45 9.26
C ARG A 221 5.27 3.72 10.76
N SER A 222 6.28 4.43 11.24
CA SER A 222 6.36 4.85 12.65
C SER A 222 5.13 5.68 13.05
N LYS A 223 4.70 6.60 12.19
CA LYS A 223 3.53 7.44 12.43
C LYS A 223 2.22 6.65 12.45
N ILE A 224 2.06 5.68 11.53
CA ILE A 224 0.90 4.79 11.51
C ILE A 224 0.82 4.01 12.82
N PHE A 225 1.91 3.42 13.29
CA PHE A 225 1.93 2.67 14.55
C PHE A 225 1.67 3.56 15.76
N GLU A 226 2.17 4.80 15.76
CA GLU A 226 1.85 5.78 16.81
C GLU A 226 0.34 6.08 16.83
N ASN A 227 -0.28 6.31 15.67
CA ASN A 227 -1.70 6.58 15.55
C ASN A 227 -2.57 5.36 15.97
N VAL A 228 -2.13 4.14 15.65
CA VAL A 228 -2.78 2.91 16.11
C VAL A 228 -2.66 2.78 17.62
N GLY A 229 -1.48 3.00 18.19
CA GLY A 229 -1.24 2.94 19.63
C GLY A 229 -2.08 3.93 20.44
N LYS A 230 -2.27 5.15 19.94
CA LYS A 230 -3.11 6.19 20.59
C LYS A 230 -4.60 5.83 20.64
N LYS A 231 -5.06 4.93 19.74
CA LYS A 231 -6.47 4.47 19.69
C LYS A 231 -6.74 3.27 20.60
N LEU A 232 -5.70 2.63 21.11
CA LEU A 232 -5.83 1.59 22.12
C LEU A 232 -6.09 2.31 23.44
N GLU A 233 -7.37 2.41 23.86
CA GLU A 233 -7.76 3.02 25.12
C GLU A 233 -7.20 2.22 26.30
N GLY A 234 -6.55 2.91 27.27
CA GLY A 234 -6.05 2.37 28.53
C GLY A 234 -4.57 2.67 28.76
N ASP A 235 -4.08 2.44 29.99
CA ASP A 235 -2.66 2.52 30.40
C ASP A 235 -1.80 1.43 29.75
N TYR A 236 -1.93 1.24 28.43
CA TYR A 236 -1.11 0.30 27.69
C TYR A 236 0.26 0.92 27.44
N THR A 237 1.23 0.50 28.25
CA THR A 237 2.63 0.74 27.94
C THR A 237 3.08 -0.36 26.96
N PRO A 238 3.30 -0.05 25.67
CA PRO A 238 3.67 -1.06 24.71
C PRO A 238 4.99 -1.72 25.10
N THR A 239 5.01 -3.03 25.20
CA THR A 239 6.26 -3.80 25.34
C THR A 239 6.96 -3.79 23.98
N VAL A 240 8.09 -3.12 23.90
CA VAL A 240 8.91 -3.07 22.68
C VAL A 240 10.06 -4.08 22.82
N LEU A 241 9.96 -5.17 22.07
CA LEU A 241 10.99 -6.19 21.98
C LEU A 241 11.99 -5.82 20.87
N ALA A 242 13.23 -5.55 21.22
CA ALA A 242 14.33 -5.50 20.27
C ALA A 242 14.86 -6.91 20.01
N VAL A 243 14.71 -7.39 18.77
CA VAL A 243 15.27 -8.67 18.34
C VAL A 243 16.58 -8.39 17.60
N ILE A 244 17.68 -8.92 18.10
CA ILE A 244 18.99 -8.83 17.49
C ILE A 244 19.29 -10.16 16.80
N PRO A 245 19.21 -10.23 15.46
CA PRO A 245 19.58 -11.45 14.75
C PRO A 245 21.09 -11.66 14.83
N VAL A 246 21.48 -12.86 15.22
CA VAL A 246 22.88 -13.26 15.38
C VAL A 246 23.14 -14.41 14.41
N LYS A 247 24.04 -14.20 13.45
CA LYS A 247 24.52 -15.25 12.56
C LYS A 247 25.96 -15.57 12.91
N GLU A 248 26.20 -16.80 13.29
CA GLU A 248 27.53 -17.25 13.79
C GLU A 248 28.58 -17.31 12.68
N SER A 249 28.19 -17.73 11.49
CA SER A 249 29.07 -17.84 10.34
C SER A 249 28.51 -17.18 9.08
N TYR A 250 29.37 -16.52 8.34
CA TYR A 250 29.14 -16.00 6.99
C TYR A 250 30.07 -16.73 6.02
N PRO A 251 29.83 -16.75 4.71
CA PRO A 251 30.67 -17.50 3.75
C PRO A 251 32.17 -17.23 3.89
N ASP A 252 32.55 -15.99 4.24
CA ASP A 252 33.94 -15.55 4.31
C ASP A 252 34.42 -15.21 5.75
N PHE A 253 33.54 -15.36 6.78
CA PHE A 253 33.82 -14.96 8.14
C PHE A 253 33.12 -15.85 9.17
N GLU A 254 33.87 -16.45 10.07
CA GLU A 254 33.34 -17.15 11.25
C GLU A 254 33.41 -16.27 12.50
N GLY A 255 32.52 -16.50 13.45
CA GLY A 255 32.53 -15.87 14.76
C GLY A 255 32.27 -14.35 14.78
N VAL A 256 31.69 -13.79 13.71
CA VAL A 256 31.44 -12.34 13.59
C VAL A 256 30.78 -11.70 14.83
N PRO A 257 29.78 -12.31 15.48
CA PRO A 257 29.17 -11.72 16.68
C PRO A 257 30.13 -11.56 17.86
N TYR A 258 31.18 -12.36 17.91
CA TYR A 258 32.15 -12.42 19.00
C TYR A 258 33.42 -11.61 18.71
N ILE A 259 33.58 -11.04 17.51
CA ILE A 259 34.70 -10.13 17.19
C ILE A 259 34.65 -8.94 18.14
N LYS A 260 35.76 -8.65 18.78
CA LYS A 260 35.85 -7.57 19.75
C LYS A 260 36.41 -6.29 19.13
N ILE A 261 35.71 -5.18 19.37
CA ILE A 261 36.17 -3.82 19.09
C ILE A 261 36.34 -3.12 20.44
N ASN A 262 37.56 -2.69 20.74
CA ASN A 262 37.93 -2.10 22.04
C ASN A 262 37.51 -2.98 23.23
N GLY A 263 37.74 -4.29 23.13
CA GLY A 263 37.46 -5.26 24.19
C GLY A 263 36.01 -5.70 24.33
N VAL A 264 35.07 -5.14 23.55
CA VAL A 264 33.63 -5.42 23.59
C VAL A 264 33.20 -6.11 22.29
N SER A 265 32.46 -7.22 22.36
CA SER A 265 32.01 -7.94 21.18
C SER A 265 30.94 -7.13 20.37
N LEU A 266 30.83 -7.42 19.06
CA LEU A 266 29.83 -6.79 18.22
C LEU A 266 28.39 -7.04 18.72
N LEU A 267 28.13 -8.23 19.26
CA LEU A 267 26.85 -8.56 19.88
C LEU A 267 26.58 -7.68 21.10
N GLU A 268 27.57 -7.52 21.99
CA GLU A 268 27.47 -6.64 23.17
C GLU A 268 27.28 -5.18 22.78
N HIS A 269 27.95 -4.70 21.72
CA HIS A 269 27.73 -3.36 21.17
C HIS A 269 26.26 -3.19 20.71
N SER A 270 25.71 -4.18 19.99
CA SER A 270 24.33 -4.15 19.51
C SER A 270 23.32 -4.14 20.67
N ILE A 271 23.54 -4.99 21.69
CA ILE A 271 22.70 -5.03 22.90
C ILE A 271 22.79 -3.69 23.66
N LYS A 272 23.99 -3.16 23.89
CA LYS A 272 24.18 -1.86 24.54
C LYS A 272 23.54 -0.70 23.80
N ASN A 273 23.55 -0.73 22.46
CA ASN A 273 22.88 0.30 21.67
C ASN A 273 21.34 0.19 21.74
N ALA A 274 20.81 -1.02 21.67
CA ALA A 274 19.36 -1.24 21.84
C ALA A 274 18.89 -0.82 23.25
N SER A 275 19.67 -1.13 24.30
CA SER A 275 19.34 -0.76 25.69
C SER A 275 19.37 0.74 26.00
N LYS A 276 20.01 1.56 25.16
CA LYS A 276 19.96 3.03 25.27
C LYS A 276 18.60 3.61 24.88
N SER A 277 17.78 2.87 24.16
CA SER A 277 16.46 3.34 23.76
C SER A 277 15.50 3.32 24.95
N LYS A 278 14.92 4.46 25.27
CA LYS A 278 13.89 4.59 26.31
C LYS A 278 12.59 3.84 25.96
N LYS A 279 12.41 3.42 24.69
CA LYS A 279 11.21 2.73 24.21
C LYS A 279 11.36 1.20 24.22
N VAL A 280 12.58 0.67 24.27
CA VAL A 280 12.83 -0.77 24.30
C VAL A 280 12.67 -1.28 25.74
N THR A 281 11.75 -2.22 25.93
CA THR A 281 11.44 -2.82 27.23
C THR A 281 12.06 -4.20 27.39
N GLN A 282 12.36 -4.87 26.27
CA GLN A 282 12.99 -6.19 26.28
C GLN A 282 13.94 -6.34 25.08
N ILE A 283 15.06 -7.05 25.29
CA ILE A 283 16.04 -7.33 24.23
C ILE A 283 16.24 -8.83 24.17
N THR A 284 16.18 -9.40 22.97
CA THR A 284 16.47 -10.81 22.71
C THR A 284 17.46 -10.93 21.57
N ALA A 285 18.53 -11.69 21.78
CA ALA A 285 19.45 -12.11 20.72
C ALA A 285 19.02 -13.49 20.22
N VAL A 286 18.85 -13.64 18.91
CA VAL A 286 18.39 -14.89 18.29
C VAL A 286 19.45 -15.39 17.34
N SER A 287 19.99 -16.59 17.60
CA SER A 287 20.93 -17.26 16.70
C SER A 287 20.17 -18.09 15.66
N TYR A 288 20.54 -17.90 14.39
CA TYR A 288 20.01 -18.68 13.26
C TYR A 288 20.99 -19.79 12.92
N THR A 289 20.80 -20.98 13.48
CA THR A 289 21.53 -22.18 13.04
C THR A 289 20.76 -22.96 11.97
N HIS A 290 19.44 -22.80 11.88
CA HIS A 290 18.60 -23.32 10.77
C HIS A 290 17.36 -22.45 10.59
N LEU A 291 17.11 -22.01 9.36
CA LEU A 291 15.95 -21.24 8.93
C LEU A 291 14.71 -22.13 8.82
N THR A 292 14.05 -22.34 9.94
CA THR A 292 12.60 -22.49 9.96
C THR A 292 12.10 -21.66 11.14
N LEU A 293 11.49 -20.53 10.86
CA LEU A 293 10.75 -19.77 11.87
C LEU A 293 9.69 -20.69 12.45
N PRO A 294 9.73 -21.06 13.73
CA PRO A 294 8.62 -21.78 14.31
C PRO A 294 7.44 -20.82 14.41
N THR A 295 6.35 -21.15 13.74
CA THR A 295 5.03 -20.51 13.82
C THR A 295 4.38 -20.76 15.19
N LYS A 296 5.12 -20.76 16.28
CA LYS A 296 4.54 -20.91 17.62
C LYS A 296 4.98 -19.74 18.50
N ARG A 297 3.94 -19.06 19.02
CA ARG A 297 4.03 -18.11 20.13
C ARG A 297 5.00 -18.65 21.20
N ILE A 298 5.98 -17.82 21.54
CA ILE A 298 6.63 -17.93 22.85
C ILE A 298 5.84 -16.98 23.75
N VAL A 299 5.31 -17.56 24.82
CA VAL A 299 4.59 -16.92 25.92
C VAL A 299 5.50 -15.93 26.64
#